data_8b281e782b0ad045b087293ff8315a26
#
_entry.id   8b281e782b0ad045b087293ff8315a26
#
_cell.length_a   1.000
_cell.length_b   1.000
_cell.length_c   1.000
_cell.angle_alpha   90.00
_cell.angle_beta   90.00
_cell.angle_gamma   90.00
#
_symmetry.space_group_name_H-M   'P 1'
#
loop_
_entity.id
_entity.type
_entity.pdbx_description
1 polymer ?
#
loop_
_entity_poly.entity_id
_entity_poly.type
_entity_poly.pdbx_seq_one_letter_code
_entity_poly.pdbx_strand_id
1 'polypeptide(L)'
;DGKSVKLDLVLREEVVSFSEVEVTAEKIKRKNNIQPSTVNLSPRMLRSAPALAEPDLFRTIQALPGVLTTSEFSTGLVIRGGNTDQNLILLDGVTVYNPSHLGGIFSNFIVDGVKEAELIKGAYNAEYGGRLSAVLNIISREGNQKKFEGKANLSLLSAQATLEGPFYKGAWVFSGRRTYFDKIFQNVPSIPPYYFYDVQSHVYSDLSPKDRVSLSFYNGVDDLVFDTFGLSGRWGNRTLSSQYRRVFSEKLIGNFLLANSLFFTEFGLGGSNGLNSDNQIDDATLAANFSWFKSSSSTVKFGAQIKNLGFLYTNSFND
;
A
#
# COMPACT_ATOMS: atom_id res chain seq x y z
N ASP A 1 24.62 -29.07 62.81
CA ASP A 1 24.24 -27.64 62.98
C ASP A 1 23.26 -27.25 61.88
N GLY A 2 21.95 -27.39 62.21
CA GLY A 2 20.90 -26.98 61.27
C GLY A 2 20.67 -25.47 61.31
N LYS A 3 21.18 -24.75 60.31
CA LYS A 3 20.79 -23.35 60.07
C LYS A 3 19.56 -23.34 59.16
N SER A 4 18.41 -22.94 59.70
CA SER A 4 17.21 -22.64 58.87
C SER A 4 17.40 -21.28 58.22
N VAL A 5 17.34 -21.23 56.89
CA VAL A 5 17.33 -20.00 56.10
C VAL A 5 15.87 -19.71 55.74
N LYS A 6 15.36 -18.58 56.21
CA LYS A 6 14.03 -18.08 55.83
C LYS A 6 14.19 -17.26 54.58
N LEU A 7 13.64 -17.73 53.47
CA LEU A 7 13.65 -17.04 52.17
C LEU A 7 12.26 -16.46 51.95
N ASP A 8 12.12 -15.13 51.97
CA ASP A 8 10.89 -14.45 51.63
C ASP A 8 10.93 -14.15 50.11
N LEU A 9 10.17 -14.92 49.35
CA LEU A 9 10.00 -14.69 47.89
C LEU A 9 8.80 -13.80 47.67
N VAL A 10 9.04 -12.60 47.11
CA VAL A 10 8.01 -11.70 46.64
C VAL A 10 7.78 -12.03 45.16
N LEU A 11 6.69 -12.73 44.86
CA LEU A 11 6.23 -12.95 43.49
C LEU A 11 5.53 -11.67 43.01
N ARG A 12 6.05 -11.08 41.94
CA ARG A 12 5.33 -10.05 41.21
C ARG A 12 4.49 -10.76 40.10
N GLU A 13 3.21 -10.48 40.07
CA GLU A 13 2.38 -10.87 38.93
C GLU A 13 2.87 -10.10 37.68
N GLU A 14 3.50 -10.80 36.78
CA GLU A 14 3.79 -10.31 35.43
C GLU A 14 2.70 -10.78 34.50
N VAL A 15 1.76 -9.90 34.19
CA VAL A 15 0.68 -10.21 33.25
C VAL A 15 1.25 -10.21 31.84
N VAL A 16 1.71 -11.36 31.38
CA VAL A 16 2.06 -11.59 29.97
C VAL A 16 0.81 -12.06 29.21
N SER A 17 -0.04 -11.14 28.79
CA SER A 17 -1.32 -11.47 28.13
C SER A 17 -1.55 -10.77 26.80
N PHE A 18 -0.52 -10.52 25.97
CA PHE A 18 -0.73 -9.84 24.69
C PHE A 18 -1.10 -10.75 23.52
N SER A 19 -0.72 -12.01 23.49
CA SER A 19 -0.97 -12.89 22.35
C SER A 19 -2.42 -13.42 22.29
N GLU A 20 -3.06 -13.62 23.42
CA GLU A 20 -4.43 -14.18 23.47
C GLU A 20 -5.52 -13.17 23.11
N VAL A 21 -5.32 -11.91 23.48
CA VAL A 21 -6.24 -10.81 23.15
C VAL A 21 -6.21 -10.49 21.65
N GLU A 22 -5.05 -10.55 21.02
CA GLU A 22 -4.93 -10.28 19.58
C GLU A 22 -5.60 -11.38 18.74
N VAL A 23 -5.40 -12.65 19.10
CA VAL A 23 -6.06 -13.80 18.47
C VAL A 23 -7.58 -13.78 18.66
N THR A 24 -8.05 -13.30 19.81
CA THR A 24 -9.49 -13.18 20.11
C THR A 24 -10.12 -12.05 19.29
N ALA A 25 -9.45 -10.90 19.16
CA ALA A 25 -9.92 -9.78 18.35
C ALA A 25 -9.98 -10.15 16.85
N GLU A 26 -8.99 -10.87 16.32
CA GLU A 26 -9.02 -11.40 14.95
C GLU A 26 -10.15 -12.42 14.74
N LYS A 27 -10.39 -13.33 15.69
CA LYS A 27 -11.50 -14.28 15.62
C LYS A 27 -12.86 -13.59 15.64
N ILE A 28 -13.02 -12.55 16.46
CA ILE A 28 -14.25 -11.76 16.53
C ILE A 28 -14.42 -10.97 15.23
N LYS A 29 -13.35 -10.34 14.71
CA LYS A 29 -13.37 -9.64 13.43
C LYS A 29 -13.77 -10.60 12.28
N ARG A 30 -13.22 -11.81 12.23
CA ARG A 30 -13.60 -12.85 11.25
C ARG A 30 -15.02 -13.35 11.41
N LYS A 31 -15.50 -13.56 12.64
CA LYS A 31 -16.87 -14.04 12.92
C LYS A 31 -17.92 -13.01 12.55
N ASN A 32 -17.61 -11.73 12.71
CA ASN A 32 -18.51 -10.63 12.40
C ASN A 32 -18.38 -10.10 10.97
N ASN A 33 -17.38 -10.56 10.22
CA ASN A 33 -17.18 -10.16 8.83
C ASN A 33 -18.12 -10.97 7.93
N ILE A 34 -19.17 -10.33 7.46
CA ILE A 34 -20.22 -10.91 6.58
C ILE A 34 -19.67 -11.18 5.16
N GLN A 35 -18.41 -10.82 4.87
CA GLN A 35 -17.79 -10.95 3.55
C GLN A 35 -16.96 -12.24 3.45
N PRO A 36 -17.53 -13.34 2.92
CA PRO A 36 -16.84 -14.65 2.85
C PRO A 36 -15.66 -14.68 1.88
N SER A 37 -15.45 -13.60 1.10
CA SER A 37 -14.40 -13.51 0.06
C SER A 37 -13.24 -12.60 0.45
N THR A 38 -13.14 -12.18 1.71
CA THR A 38 -12.07 -11.29 2.19
C THR A 38 -10.89 -12.09 2.71
N VAL A 39 -9.69 -11.69 2.29
CA VAL A 39 -8.41 -12.22 2.79
C VAL A 39 -7.59 -11.06 3.34
N ASN A 40 -7.24 -11.15 4.62
CA ASN A 40 -6.34 -10.19 5.27
C ASN A 40 -4.90 -10.71 5.20
N LEU A 41 -4.01 -9.91 4.65
CA LEU A 41 -2.59 -10.18 4.50
C LEU A 41 -1.82 -9.35 5.53
N SER A 42 -1.27 -10.03 6.53
CA SER A 42 -0.40 -9.39 7.51
C SER A 42 1.03 -9.24 6.97
N PRO A 43 1.85 -8.33 7.51
CA PRO A 43 3.26 -8.19 7.12
C PRO A 43 4.06 -9.47 7.29
N ARG A 44 3.70 -10.31 8.26
CA ARG A 44 4.33 -11.62 8.46
C ARG A 44 4.08 -12.55 7.26
N MET A 45 2.84 -12.60 6.77
CA MET A 45 2.49 -13.40 5.58
C MET A 45 3.21 -12.87 4.34
N LEU A 46 3.28 -11.54 4.16
CA LEU A 46 3.96 -10.92 3.03
C LEU A 46 5.46 -11.24 2.99
N ARG A 47 6.10 -11.35 4.16
CA ARG A 47 7.54 -11.70 4.25
C ARG A 47 7.82 -13.18 4.18
N SER A 48 6.85 -14.05 4.46
CA SER A 48 7.01 -15.50 4.42
C SER A 48 6.70 -16.12 3.06
N ALA A 49 6.08 -15.36 2.15
CA ALA A 49 5.78 -15.82 0.81
C ALA A 49 7.06 -15.97 -0.03
N PRO A 50 7.12 -16.93 -0.96
CA PRO A 50 8.20 -17.04 -1.92
C PRO A 50 8.36 -15.73 -2.70
N ALA A 51 9.58 -15.22 -2.75
CA ALA A 51 9.90 -13.95 -3.41
C ALA A 51 10.96 -14.17 -4.49
N LEU A 52 10.86 -13.44 -5.59
CA LEU A 52 11.84 -13.53 -6.68
C LEU A 52 13.20 -12.97 -6.26
N ALA A 53 13.18 -11.83 -5.55
CA ALA A 53 14.38 -11.17 -5.03
C ALA A 53 14.11 -10.40 -3.73
N GLU A 54 12.89 -9.93 -3.55
CA GLU A 54 12.43 -9.20 -2.38
C GLU A 54 10.94 -9.55 -2.10
N PRO A 55 10.47 -9.45 -0.85
CA PRO A 55 9.07 -9.65 -0.52
C PRO A 55 8.17 -8.71 -1.36
N ASP A 56 7.19 -9.29 -2.04
CA ASP A 56 6.28 -8.56 -2.93
C ASP A 56 4.82 -8.84 -2.56
N LEU A 57 4.03 -7.78 -2.44
CA LEU A 57 2.62 -7.86 -2.07
C LEU A 57 1.81 -8.63 -3.10
N PHE A 58 1.99 -8.32 -4.39
CA PHE A 58 1.19 -8.95 -5.45
C PHE A 58 1.57 -10.40 -5.67
N ARG A 59 2.85 -10.75 -5.54
CA ARG A 59 3.29 -12.17 -5.58
C ARG A 59 2.66 -12.96 -4.45
N THR A 60 2.54 -12.38 -3.26
CA THR A 60 1.83 -13.04 -2.14
C THR A 60 0.35 -13.22 -2.45
N ILE A 61 -0.30 -12.23 -3.06
CA ILE A 61 -1.71 -12.30 -3.45
C ILE A 61 -1.92 -13.36 -4.54
N GLN A 62 -1.00 -13.50 -5.49
CA GLN A 62 -1.07 -14.51 -6.56
C GLN A 62 -1.04 -15.95 -6.04
N ALA A 63 -0.48 -16.19 -4.86
CA ALA A 63 -0.50 -17.52 -4.21
C ALA A 63 -1.87 -17.85 -3.59
N LEU A 64 -2.84 -16.94 -3.59
CA LEU A 64 -4.15 -17.17 -2.98
C LEU A 64 -5.11 -17.87 -3.96
N PRO A 65 -5.98 -18.78 -3.46
CA PRO A 65 -6.99 -19.40 -4.29
C PRO A 65 -7.90 -18.41 -5.01
N GLY A 66 -8.13 -18.61 -6.32
CA GLY A 66 -9.00 -17.78 -7.14
C GLY A 66 -8.33 -16.48 -7.62
N VAL A 67 -7.02 -16.37 -7.50
CA VAL A 67 -6.19 -15.36 -8.14
C VAL A 67 -5.32 -16.03 -9.19
N LEU A 68 -5.33 -15.50 -10.40
CA LEU A 68 -4.49 -15.95 -11.50
C LEU A 68 -3.55 -14.82 -11.91
N THR A 69 -2.50 -15.19 -12.63
CA THR A 69 -1.53 -14.27 -13.20
C THR A 69 -1.75 -14.15 -14.70
N THR A 70 -1.40 -13.03 -15.29
CA THR A 70 -1.41 -12.86 -16.76
C THR A 70 -0.23 -13.58 -17.42
N SER A 71 0.89 -13.75 -16.70
CA SER A 71 2.05 -14.55 -17.08
C SER A 71 2.87 -14.89 -15.83
N GLU A 72 3.82 -15.83 -15.94
CA GLU A 72 4.70 -16.24 -14.82
C GLU A 72 5.54 -15.09 -14.25
N PHE A 73 5.88 -14.11 -15.08
CA PHE A 73 6.66 -12.94 -14.68
C PHE A 73 5.81 -11.72 -14.32
N SER A 74 4.48 -11.76 -14.53
CA SER A 74 3.61 -10.62 -14.25
C SER A 74 3.09 -10.63 -12.82
N THR A 75 3.05 -9.46 -12.18
CA THR A 75 2.32 -9.20 -10.93
C THR A 75 0.85 -8.83 -11.19
N GLY A 76 0.39 -8.85 -12.44
CA GLY A 76 -1.00 -8.61 -12.78
C GLY A 76 -1.94 -9.57 -12.05
N LEU A 77 -2.98 -9.02 -11.43
CA LEU A 77 -3.96 -9.79 -10.65
C LEU A 77 -5.22 -10.02 -11.48
N VAL A 78 -5.43 -11.26 -11.91
CA VAL A 78 -6.68 -11.72 -12.54
C VAL A 78 -7.50 -12.42 -11.47
N ILE A 79 -8.53 -11.76 -10.95
CA ILE A 79 -9.29 -12.24 -9.80
C ILE A 79 -10.68 -12.67 -10.25
N ARG A 80 -11.01 -13.96 -10.06
CA ARG A 80 -12.30 -14.55 -10.45
C ARG A 80 -12.69 -14.27 -11.90
N GLY A 81 -11.71 -14.28 -12.81
CA GLY A 81 -11.95 -14.05 -14.25
C GLY A 81 -12.06 -12.57 -14.67
N GLY A 82 -11.88 -11.63 -13.76
CA GLY A 82 -11.77 -10.21 -14.09
C GLY A 82 -10.36 -9.84 -14.57
N ASN A 83 -10.24 -8.82 -15.42
CA ASN A 83 -8.97 -8.29 -15.89
C ASN A 83 -8.24 -7.47 -14.82
N THR A 84 -6.96 -7.23 -15.03
CA THR A 84 -6.09 -6.49 -14.09
C THR A 84 -6.55 -5.06 -13.82
N ASP A 85 -7.10 -4.39 -14.84
CA ASP A 85 -7.64 -3.02 -14.78
C ASP A 85 -9.00 -2.94 -14.06
N GLN A 86 -9.66 -4.08 -13.86
CA GLN A 86 -10.96 -4.16 -13.18
C GLN A 86 -10.84 -4.25 -11.65
N ASN A 87 -9.63 -4.32 -11.12
CA ASN A 87 -9.39 -4.29 -9.68
C ASN A 87 -9.29 -2.85 -9.17
N LEU A 88 -9.92 -2.59 -8.03
CA LEU A 88 -9.72 -1.34 -7.29
C LEU A 88 -8.57 -1.51 -6.32
N ILE A 89 -7.48 -0.79 -6.53
CA ILE A 89 -6.32 -0.84 -5.65
C ILE A 89 -6.22 0.50 -4.93
N LEU A 90 -6.26 0.42 -3.61
CA LEU A 90 -6.26 1.58 -2.73
C LEU A 90 -5.04 1.54 -1.80
N LEU A 91 -4.34 2.66 -1.68
CA LEU A 91 -3.35 2.92 -0.63
C LEU A 91 -3.89 4.02 0.29
N ASP A 92 -4.16 3.69 1.55
CA ASP A 92 -4.78 4.60 2.51
C ASP A 92 -6.08 5.26 1.99
N GLY A 93 -6.88 4.49 1.23
CA GLY A 93 -8.14 4.95 0.64
C GLY A 93 -8.00 5.70 -0.68
N VAL A 94 -6.79 5.90 -1.21
CA VAL A 94 -6.51 6.59 -2.47
C VAL A 94 -6.28 5.58 -3.59
N THR A 95 -6.91 5.79 -4.74
CA THR A 95 -6.73 4.93 -5.91
C THR A 95 -5.29 5.00 -6.43
N VAL A 96 -4.65 3.85 -6.60
CA VAL A 96 -3.36 3.70 -7.29
C VAL A 96 -3.63 3.04 -8.64
N TYR A 97 -3.31 3.75 -9.68
CA TYR A 97 -3.55 3.31 -11.05
C TYR A 97 -2.51 2.39 -11.59
N ASN A 98 -2.10 1.64 -12.16
CA ASN A 98 -1.00 0.77 -12.57
C ASN A 98 0.05 0.54 -11.45
N PRO A 99 -0.27 -0.22 -10.42
CA PRO A 99 0.54 -0.39 -9.22
C PRO A 99 1.68 -1.40 -9.39
N SER A 100 2.41 -1.31 -10.51
CA SER A 100 3.50 -2.24 -10.83
C SER A 100 4.64 -1.59 -11.59
N HIS A 101 5.85 -2.09 -11.34
CA HIS A 101 7.08 -1.71 -12.02
C HIS A 101 7.46 -2.72 -13.11
N LEU A 102 8.33 -2.30 -14.03
CA LEU A 102 8.92 -3.10 -15.10
C LEU A 102 7.85 -3.88 -15.87
N GLY A 103 6.80 -3.18 -16.31
CA GLY A 103 5.72 -3.79 -17.10
C GLY A 103 4.93 -4.88 -16.36
N GLY A 104 4.95 -4.86 -15.02
CA GLY A 104 4.20 -5.79 -14.21
C GLY A 104 5.02 -6.87 -13.50
N ILE A 105 6.34 -6.73 -13.36
CA ILE A 105 7.19 -7.74 -12.69
C ILE A 105 7.22 -7.54 -11.17
N PHE A 106 7.19 -6.31 -10.69
CA PHE A 106 7.23 -5.98 -9.26
C PHE A 106 6.05 -5.08 -8.88
N SER A 107 5.55 -5.22 -7.65
CA SER A 107 4.57 -4.29 -7.12
C SER A 107 5.22 -2.98 -6.66
N ASN A 108 4.44 -1.90 -6.70
CA ASN A 108 4.88 -0.59 -6.24
C ASN A 108 5.00 -0.47 -4.71
N PHE A 109 4.51 -1.45 -3.96
CA PHE A 109 4.35 -1.34 -2.51
C PHE A 109 5.55 -1.91 -1.77
N ILE A 110 6.16 -1.08 -0.92
CA ILE A 110 7.23 -1.49 -0.02
C ILE A 110 6.60 -2.23 1.16
N VAL A 111 6.82 -3.55 1.27
CA VAL A 111 6.20 -4.40 2.31
C VAL A 111 6.50 -3.90 3.72
N ASP A 112 7.67 -3.32 3.97
CA ASP A 112 8.03 -2.77 5.27
C ASP A 112 7.27 -1.48 5.62
N GLY A 113 6.67 -0.81 4.64
CA GLY A 113 5.77 0.34 4.82
C GLY A 113 4.30 -0.04 4.99
N VAL A 114 3.93 -1.32 4.79
CA VAL A 114 2.55 -1.81 4.85
C VAL A 114 2.23 -2.36 6.23
N LYS A 115 1.10 -1.95 6.81
CA LYS A 115 0.52 -2.48 8.05
C LYS A 115 -0.30 -3.74 7.79
N GLU A 116 -1.19 -3.66 6.82
CA GLU A 116 -2.03 -4.78 6.37
C GLU A 116 -2.52 -4.51 4.95
N ALA A 117 -2.88 -5.57 4.24
CA ALA A 117 -3.57 -5.47 2.98
C ALA A 117 -4.81 -6.39 3.02
N GLU A 118 -5.95 -5.83 2.66
CA GLU A 118 -7.22 -6.55 2.62
C GLU A 118 -7.63 -6.76 1.17
N LEU A 119 -7.70 -8.02 0.74
CA LEU A 119 -8.19 -8.40 -0.58
C LEU A 119 -9.63 -8.89 -0.49
N ILE A 120 -10.56 -8.20 -1.14
CA ILE A 120 -11.97 -8.56 -1.26
C ILE A 120 -12.20 -9.06 -2.69
N LYS A 121 -12.38 -10.37 -2.85
CA LYS A 121 -12.45 -11.02 -4.17
C LYS A 121 -13.85 -10.98 -4.81
N GLY A 122 -14.61 -9.93 -4.59
CA GLY A 122 -15.99 -9.74 -5.06
C GLY A 122 -16.99 -9.69 -3.91
N ALA A 123 -18.23 -9.30 -4.20
CA ALA A 123 -19.28 -9.01 -3.21
C ALA A 123 -18.83 -7.98 -2.16
N TYR A 124 -18.07 -6.97 -2.60
CA TYR A 124 -17.60 -5.89 -1.75
C TYR A 124 -18.75 -4.94 -1.38
N ASN A 125 -18.60 -4.26 -0.25
CA ASN A 125 -19.60 -3.33 0.26
C ASN A 125 -19.82 -2.13 -0.67
N ALA A 126 -20.97 -1.47 -0.55
CA ALA A 126 -21.34 -0.28 -1.32
C ALA A 126 -20.40 0.92 -1.15
N GLU A 127 -19.51 0.90 -0.14
CA GLU A 127 -18.45 1.89 0.04
C GLU A 127 -17.38 1.86 -1.07
N TYR A 128 -17.26 0.75 -1.79
CA TYR A 128 -16.35 0.59 -2.91
C TYR A 128 -17.11 0.65 -4.23
N GLY A 129 -16.59 1.43 -5.17
CA GLY A 129 -17.20 1.57 -6.50
C GLY A 129 -16.16 1.80 -7.60
N GLY A 130 -16.63 1.90 -8.85
CA GLY A 130 -15.80 2.25 -10.01
C GLY A 130 -14.92 1.14 -10.57
N ARG A 131 -15.03 -0.10 -10.05
CA ARG A 131 -14.34 -1.30 -10.57
C ARG A 131 -15.24 -2.52 -10.48
N LEU A 132 -14.92 -3.58 -11.23
CA LEU A 132 -15.83 -4.71 -11.49
C LEU A 132 -15.39 -6.03 -10.83
N SER A 133 -14.09 -6.22 -10.52
CA SER A 133 -13.57 -7.51 -10.10
C SER A 133 -13.32 -7.59 -8.59
N ALA A 134 -12.25 -6.99 -8.10
CA ALA A 134 -11.85 -7.09 -6.71
C ALA A 134 -11.46 -5.72 -6.13
N VAL A 135 -11.38 -5.65 -4.80
CA VAL A 135 -10.84 -4.50 -4.07
C VAL A 135 -9.62 -4.98 -3.28
N LEU A 136 -8.49 -4.32 -3.48
CA LEU A 136 -7.29 -4.46 -2.66
C LEU A 136 -7.10 -3.15 -1.89
N ASN A 137 -7.35 -3.19 -0.60
CA ASN A 137 -7.16 -2.05 0.29
C ASN A 137 -5.88 -2.22 1.10
N ILE A 138 -4.89 -1.35 0.88
CA ILE A 138 -3.58 -1.37 1.51
C ILE A 138 -3.52 -0.25 2.52
N ILE A 139 -3.13 -0.57 3.74
CA ILE A 139 -3.01 0.37 4.84
C ILE A 139 -1.55 0.51 5.22
N SER A 140 -1.07 1.74 5.23
CA SER A 140 0.29 2.10 5.64
C SER A 140 0.53 1.84 7.12
N ARG A 141 1.78 1.54 7.48
CA ARG A 141 2.19 1.45 8.89
C ARG A 141 2.08 2.82 9.55
N GLU A 142 1.75 2.79 10.83
CA GLU A 142 1.64 4.01 11.63
C GLU A 142 2.99 4.51 12.17
N GLY A 143 4.04 3.63 12.20
CA GLY A 143 5.33 3.94 12.78
C GLY A 143 5.42 3.70 14.29
N ASN A 144 6.59 3.95 14.87
CA ASN A 144 6.87 3.71 16.28
C ASN A 144 6.67 4.99 17.11
N GLN A 145 5.71 4.98 18.05
CA GLN A 145 5.42 6.12 18.93
C GLN A 145 6.45 6.32 20.06
N LYS A 146 7.27 5.31 20.37
CA LYS A 146 8.11 5.31 21.57
C LYS A 146 9.56 5.68 21.29
N LYS A 147 10.08 5.27 20.13
CA LYS A 147 11.50 5.46 19.77
C LYS A 147 11.69 5.54 18.28
N PHE A 148 12.78 6.14 17.86
CA PHE A 148 13.24 6.07 16.48
C PHE A 148 13.76 4.66 16.20
N GLU A 149 13.33 4.10 15.07
CA GLU A 149 13.80 2.83 14.54
C GLU A 149 14.09 2.96 13.06
N GLY A 150 15.07 2.18 12.60
CA GLY A 150 15.43 2.11 11.19
C GLY A 150 15.71 0.68 10.78
N LYS A 151 15.32 0.35 9.57
CA LYS A 151 15.60 -0.93 8.93
C LYS A 151 16.10 -0.67 7.52
N ALA A 152 17.16 -1.33 7.12
CA ALA A 152 17.66 -1.33 5.75
C ALA A 152 17.73 -2.76 5.23
N ASN A 153 17.45 -2.92 3.95
CA ASN A 153 17.55 -4.17 3.22
C ASN A 153 18.28 -3.93 1.90
N LEU A 154 19.22 -4.78 1.59
CA LEU A 154 19.95 -4.78 0.34
C LEU A 154 19.74 -6.13 -0.33
N SER A 155 19.10 -6.13 -1.48
CA SER A 155 18.88 -7.32 -2.30
C SER A 155 19.78 -7.30 -3.55
N LEU A 156 19.68 -8.32 -4.39
CA LEU A 156 20.36 -8.33 -5.68
C LEU A 156 19.82 -7.28 -6.66
N LEU A 157 18.62 -6.76 -6.41
CA LEU A 157 17.90 -5.88 -7.34
C LEU A 157 17.82 -4.44 -6.84
N SER A 158 17.64 -4.25 -5.53
CA SER A 158 17.30 -2.96 -4.94
C SER A 158 17.94 -2.74 -3.58
N ALA A 159 18.09 -1.48 -3.23
CA ALA A 159 18.31 -1.01 -1.88
C ALA A 159 17.01 -0.40 -1.34
N GLN A 160 16.68 -0.72 -0.09
CA GLN A 160 15.48 -0.28 0.58
C GLN A 160 15.80 0.14 2.01
N ALA A 161 15.15 1.20 2.47
CA ALA A 161 15.24 1.65 3.86
C ALA A 161 13.85 2.04 4.37
N THR A 162 13.58 1.72 5.64
CA THR A 162 12.40 2.18 6.37
C THR A 162 12.84 2.79 7.68
N LEU A 163 12.40 4.02 7.92
CA LEU A 163 12.67 4.80 9.12
C LEU A 163 11.34 5.14 9.78
N GLU A 164 11.29 5.10 11.10
CA GLU A 164 10.07 5.41 11.83
C GLU A 164 10.40 6.01 13.21
N GLY A 165 9.48 6.77 13.75
CA GLY A 165 9.67 7.37 15.06
C GLY A 165 8.48 8.16 15.57
N PRO A 166 8.56 8.69 16.80
CA PRO A 166 7.50 9.49 17.39
C PRO A 166 7.34 10.84 16.69
N PHE A 167 6.11 11.33 16.66
CA PHE A 167 5.75 12.65 16.15
C PHE A 167 4.59 13.22 16.97
N TYR A 168 4.87 14.22 17.80
CA TYR A 168 3.87 14.86 18.68
C TYR A 168 3.09 13.80 19.50
N LYS A 169 1.79 13.63 19.28
CA LYS A 169 0.94 12.60 19.91
C LYS A 169 0.65 11.42 18.97
N GLY A 170 1.61 11.08 18.13
CA GLY A 170 1.50 10.02 17.13
C GLY A 170 2.87 9.52 16.71
N ALA A 171 2.98 9.13 15.46
CA ALA A 171 4.21 8.62 14.87
C ALA A 171 4.27 8.90 13.38
N TRP A 172 5.45 8.68 12.82
CA TRP A 172 5.69 8.71 11.39
C TRP A 172 6.46 7.47 10.94
N VAL A 173 6.26 7.11 9.71
CA VAL A 173 7.06 6.13 8.98
C VAL A 173 7.40 6.68 7.61
N PHE A 174 8.62 6.42 7.17
CA PHE A 174 9.14 6.72 5.85
C PHE A 174 9.80 5.48 5.30
N SER A 175 9.46 5.09 4.08
CA SER A 175 10.08 3.97 3.37
C SER A 175 10.53 4.43 2.00
N GLY A 176 11.74 4.05 1.60
CA GLY A 176 12.28 4.30 0.29
C GLY A 176 12.90 3.04 -0.30
N ARG A 177 12.74 2.85 -1.60
CA ARG A 177 13.33 1.74 -2.39
C ARG A 177 13.85 2.29 -3.73
N ARG A 178 15.00 1.79 -4.19
CA ARG A 178 15.51 2.04 -5.54
C ARG A 178 16.23 0.81 -6.07
N THR A 179 15.96 0.44 -7.29
CA THR A 179 16.77 -0.54 -8.02
C THR A 179 18.05 0.10 -8.56
N TYR A 180 19.05 -0.70 -8.85
CA TYR A 180 20.35 -0.24 -9.35
C TYR A 180 20.82 -0.98 -10.62
N PHE A 181 19.89 -1.52 -11.40
CA PHE A 181 20.21 -2.14 -12.69
C PHE A 181 20.94 -1.18 -13.63
N ASP A 182 20.51 0.08 -13.66
CA ASP A 182 21.15 1.15 -14.42
C ASP A 182 22.65 1.31 -14.09
N LYS A 183 23.05 1.00 -12.86
CA LYS A 183 24.45 1.09 -12.41
C LYS A 183 25.22 -0.20 -12.64
N ILE A 184 24.59 -1.35 -12.49
CA ILE A 184 25.23 -2.66 -12.70
C ILE A 184 25.52 -2.88 -14.17
N PHE A 185 24.58 -2.55 -15.05
CA PHE A 185 24.64 -2.82 -16.48
C PHE A 185 25.03 -1.62 -17.34
N GLN A 186 25.50 -0.52 -16.74
CA GLN A 186 25.86 0.72 -17.44
C GLN A 186 26.87 0.54 -18.59
N ASN A 187 27.70 -0.50 -18.51
CA ASN A 187 28.75 -0.81 -19.51
C ASN A 187 28.35 -1.95 -20.47
N VAL A 188 27.08 -2.39 -20.43
CA VAL A 188 26.55 -3.45 -21.30
C VAL A 188 25.60 -2.84 -22.33
N PRO A 189 26.05 -2.53 -23.57
CA PRO A 189 25.26 -1.77 -24.55
C PRO A 189 23.93 -2.43 -24.95
N SER A 190 23.80 -3.75 -24.78
CA SER A 190 22.58 -4.51 -25.10
C SER A 190 21.51 -4.48 -24.02
N ILE A 191 21.83 -3.95 -22.84
CA ILE A 191 20.89 -3.86 -21.72
C ILE A 191 20.53 -2.39 -21.52
N PRO A 192 19.25 -1.99 -21.71
CA PRO A 192 18.86 -0.61 -21.52
C PRO A 192 19.03 -0.18 -20.08
N PRO A 193 19.51 1.03 -19.80
CA PRO A 193 19.50 1.61 -18.48
C PRO A 193 18.05 1.74 -17.98
N TYR A 194 17.70 0.91 -17.03
CA TYR A 194 16.40 0.91 -16.40
C TYR A 194 16.55 0.96 -14.89
N TYR A 195 15.75 1.76 -14.24
CA TYR A 195 15.58 1.74 -12.79
C TYR A 195 14.15 2.13 -12.42
N PHE A 196 13.76 1.75 -11.22
CA PHE A 196 12.60 2.33 -10.56
C PHE A 196 12.93 2.71 -9.13
N TYR A 197 12.14 3.59 -8.60
CA TYR A 197 12.17 3.95 -7.18
C TYR A 197 10.77 4.16 -6.62
N ASP A 198 10.65 3.91 -5.32
CA ASP A 198 9.46 4.19 -4.53
C ASP A 198 9.82 4.98 -3.29
N VAL A 199 8.95 5.90 -2.94
CA VAL A 199 8.95 6.62 -1.69
C VAL A 199 7.54 6.57 -1.12
N GLN A 200 7.42 6.09 0.11
CA GLN A 200 6.17 6.03 0.85
C GLN A 200 6.35 6.65 2.22
N SER A 201 5.43 7.49 2.63
CA SER A 201 5.43 8.04 3.98
C SER A 201 4.02 8.12 4.56
N HIS A 202 3.92 7.91 5.86
CA HIS A 202 2.69 8.11 6.62
C HIS A 202 3.03 8.76 7.94
N VAL A 203 2.25 9.78 8.32
CA VAL A 203 2.36 10.44 9.61
C VAL A 203 0.97 10.65 10.17
N TYR A 204 0.81 10.44 11.47
CA TYR A 204 -0.43 10.76 12.14
C TYR A 204 -0.18 11.40 13.51
N SER A 205 -1.21 12.08 13.99
CA SER A 205 -1.25 12.62 15.35
C SER A 205 -2.67 12.54 15.93
N ASP A 206 -2.78 12.08 17.16
CA ASP A 206 -3.99 12.13 17.95
C ASP A 206 -4.11 13.53 18.58
N LEU A 207 -4.91 14.41 17.95
CA LEU A 207 -5.12 15.79 18.42
C LEU A 207 -5.86 15.78 19.76
N SER A 208 -6.79 14.84 19.93
CA SER A 208 -7.53 14.56 21.15
C SER A 208 -7.83 13.06 21.25
N PRO A 209 -8.39 12.56 22.36
CA PRO A 209 -8.85 11.15 22.46
C PRO A 209 -9.92 10.79 21.42
N LYS A 210 -10.55 11.79 20.79
CA LYS A 210 -11.61 11.59 19.80
C LYS A 210 -11.20 11.98 18.38
N ASP A 211 -10.09 12.67 18.19
CA ASP A 211 -9.70 13.28 16.93
C ASP A 211 -8.30 12.82 16.51
N ARG A 212 -8.21 12.23 15.32
CA ARG A 212 -6.94 11.86 14.67
C ARG A 212 -6.85 12.48 13.29
N VAL A 213 -5.69 13.04 12.99
CA VAL A 213 -5.32 13.48 11.65
C VAL A 213 -4.17 12.62 11.16
N SER A 214 -4.20 12.23 9.90
CA SER A 214 -3.08 11.57 9.23
C SER A 214 -2.84 12.13 7.84
N LEU A 215 -1.60 12.02 7.39
CA LEU A 215 -1.14 12.40 6.06
C LEU A 215 -0.36 11.24 5.49
N SER A 216 -0.69 10.83 4.26
CA SER A 216 0.02 9.78 3.53
C SER A 216 0.50 10.33 2.19
N PHE A 217 1.71 9.95 1.83
CA PHE A 217 2.32 10.26 0.55
C PHE A 217 2.95 9.01 -0.04
N TYR A 218 2.76 8.83 -1.34
CA TYR A 218 3.44 7.81 -2.13
C TYR A 218 3.88 8.41 -3.46
N ASN A 219 5.08 8.03 -3.91
CA ASN A 219 5.57 8.33 -5.26
C ASN A 219 6.43 7.16 -5.73
N GLY A 220 6.02 6.52 -6.81
CA GLY A 220 6.76 5.44 -7.48
C GLY A 220 6.92 5.78 -8.95
N VAL A 221 8.15 5.62 -9.48
CA VAL A 221 8.50 5.98 -10.85
C VAL A 221 9.41 4.93 -11.44
N ASP A 222 9.12 4.54 -12.67
CA ASP A 222 9.98 3.79 -13.57
C ASP A 222 10.63 4.74 -14.59
N ASP A 223 11.88 4.47 -14.92
CA ASP A 223 12.63 5.23 -15.90
C ASP A 223 13.46 4.27 -16.77
N LEU A 224 13.22 4.33 -18.08
CA LEU A 224 13.86 3.51 -19.11
C LEU A 224 14.36 4.42 -20.23
N VAL A 225 15.62 4.35 -20.54
CA VAL A 225 16.21 5.03 -21.70
C VAL A 225 17.03 4.03 -22.48
N PHE A 226 16.77 3.92 -23.78
CA PHE A 226 17.49 3.01 -24.68
C PHE A 226 17.92 3.75 -25.94
N ASP A 227 19.00 4.49 -25.82
CA ASP A 227 19.49 5.40 -26.86
C ASP A 227 19.75 4.72 -28.21
N THR A 228 20.19 3.45 -28.21
CA THR A 228 20.44 2.67 -29.43
C THR A 228 19.23 2.58 -30.36
N PHE A 229 18.01 2.58 -29.79
CA PHE A 229 16.77 2.51 -30.54
C PHE A 229 15.96 3.82 -30.45
N GLY A 230 16.53 4.86 -29.81
CA GLY A 230 15.79 6.09 -29.55
C GLY A 230 14.53 5.86 -28.72
N LEU A 231 14.54 4.86 -27.83
CA LEU A 231 13.39 4.48 -27.00
C LEU A 231 13.56 5.09 -25.61
N SER A 232 12.55 5.83 -25.16
CA SER A 232 12.46 6.29 -23.78
C SER A 232 11.09 5.98 -23.22
N GLY A 233 11.04 5.68 -21.92
CA GLY A 233 9.80 5.44 -21.21
C GLY A 233 9.92 5.86 -19.77
N ARG A 234 8.95 6.65 -19.29
CA ARG A 234 8.85 7.05 -17.90
C ARG A 234 7.40 6.97 -17.48
N TRP A 235 7.12 6.25 -16.41
CA TRP A 235 5.77 6.11 -15.89
C TRP A 235 5.77 6.01 -14.38
N GLY A 236 4.64 6.31 -13.76
CA GLY A 236 4.58 6.24 -12.31
C GLY A 236 3.27 6.69 -11.71
N ASN A 237 3.22 6.58 -10.39
CA ASN A 237 2.11 7.03 -9.57
C ASN A 237 2.61 8.01 -8.50
N ARG A 238 1.79 9.01 -8.22
CA ARG A 238 1.96 9.88 -7.05
C ARG A 238 0.63 10.02 -6.35
N THR A 239 0.60 9.73 -5.04
CA THR A 239 -0.59 9.96 -4.23
C THR A 239 -0.29 10.82 -3.03
N LEU A 240 -1.23 11.67 -2.68
CA LEU A 240 -1.21 12.47 -1.46
C LEU A 240 -2.59 12.41 -0.84
N SER A 241 -2.68 12.07 0.43
CA SER A 241 -3.95 12.09 1.15
C SER A 241 -3.84 12.67 2.54
N SER A 242 -4.90 13.34 2.96
CA SER A 242 -5.13 13.76 4.33
C SER A 242 -6.41 13.11 4.82
N GLN A 243 -6.33 12.46 5.98
CA GLN A 243 -7.49 11.84 6.63
C GLN A 243 -7.72 12.48 7.99
N TYR A 244 -8.98 12.75 8.29
CA TYR A 244 -9.43 13.16 9.61
C TYR A 244 -10.46 12.18 10.13
N ARG A 245 -10.17 11.55 11.27
CA ARG A 245 -11.08 10.65 11.97
C ARG A 245 -11.57 11.33 13.22
N ARG A 246 -12.91 11.34 13.41
CA ARG A 246 -13.56 11.85 14.61
C ARG A 246 -14.51 10.84 15.21
N VAL A 247 -14.37 10.61 16.51
CA VAL A 247 -15.33 9.88 17.34
C VAL A 247 -16.35 10.89 17.86
N PHE A 248 -17.51 10.99 17.22
CA PHE A 248 -18.57 11.91 17.61
C PHE A 248 -19.25 11.46 18.92
N SER A 249 -19.45 10.14 19.04
CA SER A 249 -20.00 9.50 20.25
C SER A 249 -19.52 8.05 20.32
N GLU A 250 -19.83 7.34 21.40
CA GLU A 250 -19.57 5.90 21.52
C GLU A 250 -20.17 5.05 20.39
N LYS A 251 -21.18 5.59 19.70
CA LYS A 251 -21.89 4.91 18.63
C LYS A 251 -21.62 5.46 17.23
N LEU A 252 -20.94 6.58 17.08
CA LEU A 252 -20.75 7.23 15.78
C LEU A 252 -19.30 7.66 15.56
N ILE A 253 -18.70 7.11 14.52
CA ILE A 253 -17.35 7.48 14.04
C ILE A 253 -17.49 8.01 12.62
N GLY A 254 -16.83 9.14 12.32
CA GLY A 254 -16.69 9.70 10.98
C GLY A 254 -15.23 9.69 10.53
N ASN A 255 -15.02 9.37 9.26
CA ASN A 255 -13.73 9.45 8.57
C ASN A 255 -13.91 10.34 7.35
N PHE A 256 -13.07 11.35 7.25
CA PHE A 256 -13.04 12.31 6.14
C PHE A 256 -11.73 12.16 5.39
N LEU A 257 -11.79 12.09 4.08
CA LEU A 257 -10.65 11.92 3.19
C LEU A 257 -10.62 13.07 2.19
N LEU A 258 -9.47 13.71 2.08
CA LEU A 258 -9.09 14.57 0.96
C LEU A 258 -7.85 13.96 0.31
N ALA A 259 -7.91 13.67 -0.98
CA ALA A 259 -6.84 12.97 -1.68
C ALA A 259 -6.68 13.45 -3.12
N ASN A 260 -5.45 13.31 -3.61
CA ASN A 260 -5.11 13.41 -5.02
C ASN A 260 -4.25 12.21 -5.41
N SER A 261 -4.56 11.62 -6.55
CA SER A 261 -3.78 10.57 -7.20
C SER A 261 -3.46 10.98 -8.62
N LEU A 262 -2.19 10.93 -8.97
CA LEU A 262 -1.69 11.20 -10.31
C LEU A 262 -1.00 9.92 -10.83
N PHE A 263 -1.48 9.43 -11.97
CA PHE A 263 -0.78 8.44 -12.78
C PHE A 263 -0.33 9.09 -14.09
N PHE A 264 0.89 8.82 -14.52
CA PHE A 264 1.43 9.33 -15.76
C PHE A 264 2.23 8.27 -16.51
N THR A 265 2.26 8.40 -17.84
CA THR A 265 3.17 7.70 -18.73
C THR A 265 3.68 8.67 -19.78
N GLU A 266 4.99 8.67 -19.98
CA GLU A 266 5.72 9.41 -21.00
C GLU A 266 6.47 8.38 -21.85
N PHE A 267 6.22 8.32 -23.13
CA PHE A 267 6.85 7.34 -24.04
C PHE A 267 7.41 8.06 -25.25
N GLY A 268 8.66 7.80 -25.59
CA GLY A 268 9.32 8.34 -26.76
C GLY A 268 9.92 7.23 -27.64
N LEU A 269 9.80 7.37 -28.94
CA LEU A 269 10.38 6.47 -29.93
C LEU A 269 10.94 7.27 -31.12
N GLY A 270 12.19 6.99 -31.52
CA GLY A 270 12.83 7.63 -32.66
C GLY A 270 13.72 8.83 -32.30
N GLY A 271 13.96 9.08 -30.99
CA GLY A 271 14.84 10.16 -30.52
C GLY A 271 14.28 11.55 -30.80
N SER A 272 15.12 12.49 -31.21
CA SER A 272 14.72 13.88 -31.44
C SER A 272 13.71 14.07 -32.58
N ASN A 273 13.65 13.18 -33.54
CA ASN A 273 12.75 13.21 -34.71
C ASN A 273 11.75 12.06 -34.62
N GLY A 274 11.11 11.90 -33.49
CA GLY A 274 10.30 10.73 -33.20
C GLY A 274 8.92 11.02 -32.67
N LEU A 275 8.22 9.93 -32.33
CA LEU A 275 6.93 9.96 -31.67
C LEU A 275 7.11 10.14 -30.17
N ASN A 276 6.39 11.10 -29.58
CA ASN A 276 6.21 11.20 -28.14
C ASN A 276 4.74 11.00 -27.80
N SER A 277 4.46 10.23 -26.77
CA SER A 277 3.11 9.94 -26.25
C SER A 277 3.06 10.14 -24.76
N ASP A 278 2.27 11.11 -24.30
CA ASP A 278 2.09 11.45 -22.91
C ASP A 278 0.65 11.17 -22.49
N ASN A 279 0.48 10.39 -21.42
CA ASN A 279 -0.82 10.12 -20.83
C ASN A 279 -0.79 10.46 -19.34
N GLN A 280 -1.87 11.05 -18.85
CA GLN A 280 -2.01 11.39 -17.45
C GLN A 280 -3.44 11.14 -16.99
N ILE A 281 -3.56 10.60 -15.77
CA ILE A 281 -4.82 10.50 -15.03
C ILE A 281 -4.63 11.27 -13.73
N ASP A 282 -5.44 12.30 -13.52
CA ASP A 282 -5.52 13.04 -12.26
C ASP A 282 -6.86 12.72 -11.58
N ASP A 283 -6.83 12.29 -10.33
CA ASP A 283 -8.00 11.89 -9.53
C ASP A 283 -8.00 12.64 -8.20
N ALA A 284 -8.74 13.74 -8.13
CA ALA A 284 -8.99 14.44 -6.89
C ALA A 284 -10.24 13.88 -6.21
N THR A 285 -10.09 13.39 -4.99
CA THR A 285 -11.14 12.71 -4.22
C THR A 285 -11.43 13.43 -2.91
N LEU A 286 -12.71 13.68 -2.65
CA LEU A 286 -13.25 14.08 -1.34
C LEU A 286 -14.26 13.04 -0.88
N ALA A 287 -14.08 12.48 0.33
CA ALA A 287 -15.01 11.50 0.87
C ALA A 287 -15.32 11.75 2.35
N ALA A 288 -16.54 11.40 2.76
CA ALA A 288 -16.97 11.38 4.13
C ALA A 288 -17.71 10.08 4.41
N ASN A 289 -17.17 9.27 5.32
CA ASN A 289 -17.68 7.94 5.66
C ASN A 289 -18.01 7.88 7.14
N PHE A 290 -19.19 7.37 7.48
CA PHE A 290 -19.65 7.23 8.84
C PHE A 290 -19.96 5.77 9.18
N SER A 291 -19.59 5.38 10.40
CA SER A 291 -19.93 4.08 10.99
C SER A 291 -20.79 4.32 12.22
N TRP A 292 -22.03 3.87 12.16
CA TRP A 292 -22.99 3.96 13.27
C TRP A 292 -23.23 2.59 13.88
N PHE A 293 -22.75 2.41 15.10
CA PHE A 293 -22.92 1.20 15.90
C PHE A 293 -24.28 1.26 16.60
N LYS A 294 -25.32 0.82 15.90
CA LYS A 294 -26.70 0.87 16.40
C LYS A 294 -26.88 -0.02 17.63
N SER A 295 -26.27 -1.22 17.60
CA SER A 295 -26.25 -2.18 18.71
C SER A 295 -24.96 -3.01 18.66
N SER A 296 -24.76 -3.91 19.62
CA SER A 296 -23.62 -4.85 19.62
C SER A 296 -23.59 -5.80 18.39
N SER A 297 -24.73 -5.99 17.74
CA SER A 297 -24.90 -6.88 16.58
C SER A 297 -25.19 -6.15 15.27
N SER A 298 -25.36 -4.81 15.29
CA SER A 298 -25.76 -4.05 14.10
C SER A 298 -24.93 -2.79 13.92
N THR A 299 -24.24 -2.71 12.79
CA THR A 299 -23.48 -1.54 12.35
C THR A 299 -24.04 -1.05 11.02
N VAL A 300 -24.34 0.23 10.93
CA VAL A 300 -24.74 0.90 9.68
C VAL A 300 -23.58 1.76 9.21
N LYS A 301 -23.13 1.54 7.99
CA LYS A 301 -22.13 2.39 7.29
C LYS A 301 -22.85 3.22 6.25
N PHE A 302 -22.55 4.50 6.18
CA PHE A 302 -23.06 5.41 5.16
C PHE A 302 -22.04 6.49 4.88
N GLY A 303 -22.09 7.08 3.70
CA GLY A 303 -21.13 8.10 3.30
C GLY A 303 -21.41 8.65 1.92
N ALA A 304 -20.56 9.58 1.52
CA ALA A 304 -20.54 10.16 0.18
C ALA A 304 -19.10 10.35 -0.28
N GLN A 305 -18.89 10.20 -1.59
CA GLN A 305 -17.62 10.45 -2.24
C GLN A 305 -17.85 11.27 -3.51
N ILE A 306 -17.01 12.26 -3.70
CA ILE A 306 -16.95 13.06 -4.92
C ILE A 306 -15.56 12.89 -5.51
N LYS A 307 -15.49 12.57 -6.80
CA LYS A 307 -14.26 12.48 -7.56
C LYS A 307 -14.28 13.44 -8.73
N ASN A 308 -13.17 14.14 -8.93
CA ASN A 308 -12.90 14.89 -10.14
C ASN A 308 -11.76 14.20 -10.89
N LEU A 309 -12.08 13.68 -12.08
CA LEU A 309 -11.15 12.92 -12.90
C LEU A 309 -10.74 13.74 -14.11
N GLY A 310 -9.45 14.02 -14.24
CA GLY A 310 -8.83 14.62 -15.40
C GLY A 310 -8.07 13.57 -16.22
N PHE A 311 -8.22 13.61 -17.54
CA PHE A 311 -7.46 12.76 -18.46
C PHE A 311 -6.78 13.64 -19.49
N LEU A 312 -5.46 13.48 -19.62
CA LEU A 312 -4.65 14.09 -20.66
C LEU A 312 -4.08 12.99 -21.53
N TYR A 313 -4.22 13.15 -22.83
CA TYR A 313 -3.58 12.29 -23.82
C TYR A 313 -3.00 13.18 -24.93
N THR A 314 -1.69 13.13 -25.11
CA THR A 314 -0.97 13.94 -26.10
C THR A 314 -0.05 13.05 -26.91
N ASN A 315 -0.16 13.14 -28.23
CA ASN A 315 0.82 12.57 -29.15
C ASN A 315 1.43 13.69 -29.97
N SER A 316 2.74 13.70 -30.10
CA SER A 316 3.47 14.63 -30.91
C SER A 316 4.54 13.92 -31.75
N PHE A 317 4.72 14.39 -32.98
CA PHE A 317 5.84 14.03 -33.82
C PHE A 317 6.76 15.24 -33.87
N ASN A 318 8.02 15.03 -33.54
CA ASN A 318 9.04 16.03 -33.72
C ASN A 318 9.63 15.85 -35.13
N ASP A 319 9.53 16.89 -35.95
CA ASP A 319 10.13 16.96 -37.28
C ASP A 319 11.58 17.44 -37.22
#